data_9670e768acce252920ad631957c06208
#
_entry.id   9670e768acce252920ad631957c06208
#
_cell.length_a   1.000
_cell.length_b   1.000
_cell.length_c   1.000
_cell.angle_alpha   90.00
_cell.angle_beta   90.00
_cell.angle_gamma   90.00
#
_symmetry.space_group_name_H-M   'P 1'
#
loop_
_entity.id
_entity.type
_entity.pdbx_description
1 polymer ?
#
loop_
_entity_poly.entity_id
_entity_poly.type
_entity_poly.pdbx_seq_one_letter_code
_entity_poly.pdbx_strand_id
1 'polypeptide(L)'
;MKPGPYEDQHTPRQPRRPWVVGVSGASGTPYAAAVLRGLLDAGESVDLVVSRASRLTLLDETGIAFRDARWRDDLRTWLARGADGKPDTFDVKLSRDPGADDVRHWPAGDLAAGPSSGSYPVKGMLIVPASTASVAGVALGLSKDLLQRAASVTLKERRTLVVAVRETPLNGQTLKHLVTLDEAGAVVLPASPAFYAGATHIQDLVDFVAGRVLDAAGVPHRLYRRWEGELGGSRGDGV
;
A
#
# COMPACT_ATOMS: atom_id res chain seq x y z
N MET A 1 18.34 45.28 -33.31
CA MET A 1 18.80 44.13 -32.57
C MET A 1 17.58 43.25 -32.32
N LYS A 2 17.41 42.09 -33.02
CA LYS A 2 16.25 41.17 -32.87
C LYS A 2 16.58 40.21 -31.75
N PRO A 3 15.68 39.93 -30.78
CA PRO A 3 15.90 38.87 -29.81
C PRO A 3 15.80 37.52 -30.51
N GLY A 4 16.72 36.61 -30.17
CA GLY A 4 16.80 35.28 -30.73
C GLY A 4 15.71 34.33 -30.15
N PRO A 5 15.34 33.28 -30.88
CA PRO A 5 14.30 32.35 -30.52
C PRO A 5 14.85 31.19 -29.68
N TYR A 6 14.99 31.36 -28.37
CA TYR A 6 15.21 30.26 -27.42
C TYR A 6 14.58 30.63 -26.07
N GLU A 7 13.27 30.71 -26.02
CA GLU A 7 12.53 30.47 -24.79
C GLU A 7 12.09 29.00 -24.82
N ASP A 8 12.97 28.18 -24.28
CA ASP A 8 12.68 26.75 -23.99
C ASP A 8 11.69 26.70 -22.82
N GLN A 9 10.39 26.59 -23.14
CA GLN A 9 9.32 26.41 -22.16
C GLN A 9 9.33 24.95 -21.63
N HIS A 10 10.45 24.54 -21.06
CA HIS A 10 10.53 23.40 -20.20
C HIS A 10 10.06 23.82 -18.80
N THR A 11 8.75 23.84 -18.58
CA THR A 11 8.23 23.76 -17.22
C THR A 11 8.82 22.46 -16.63
N PRO A 12 9.68 22.52 -15.61
CA PRO A 12 10.26 21.32 -15.04
C PRO A 12 9.11 20.46 -14.51
N ARG A 13 8.91 19.25 -15.09
CA ARG A 13 7.99 18.28 -14.53
C ARG A 13 8.36 18.11 -13.06
N GLN A 14 7.41 18.33 -12.17
CA GLN A 14 7.64 18.10 -10.73
C GLN A 14 8.21 16.69 -10.55
N PRO A 15 9.29 16.54 -9.80
CA PRO A 15 9.90 15.23 -9.61
C PRO A 15 8.86 14.26 -9.03
N ARG A 16 8.78 13.06 -9.59
CA ARG A 16 7.90 11.98 -9.10
C ARG A 16 8.16 11.75 -7.61
N ARG A 17 7.11 11.82 -6.81
CA ARG A 17 7.16 11.53 -5.36
C ARG A 17 6.14 10.43 -5.03
N PRO A 18 6.48 9.15 -5.27
CA PRO A 18 5.56 8.03 -5.09
C PRO A 18 5.31 7.74 -3.60
N TRP A 19 4.23 7.01 -3.33
CA TRP A 19 4.11 6.20 -2.14
C TRP A 19 4.86 4.88 -2.34
N VAL A 20 5.66 4.46 -1.38
CA VAL A 20 6.21 3.09 -1.36
C VAL A 20 5.14 2.17 -0.77
N VAL A 21 4.75 1.14 -1.48
CA VAL A 21 3.83 0.12 -0.97
C VAL A 21 4.58 -1.19 -0.83
N GLY A 22 4.72 -1.64 0.41
CA GLY A 22 5.34 -2.92 0.77
C GLY A 22 4.26 -3.97 1.05
N VAL A 23 4.27 -5.07 0.30
CA VAL A 23 3.39 -6.21 0.54
C VAL A 23 4.18 -7.33 1.18
N SER A 24 3.85 -7.70 2.42
CA SER A 24 4.58 -8.74 3.15
C SER A 24 3.76 -10.02 3.32
N GLY A 25 4.38 -11.08 3.85
CA GLY A 25 3.81 -12.43 3.87
C GLY A 25 2.79 -12.68 4.97
N ALA A 26 1.86 -11.75 5.19
CA ALA A 26 0.66 -11.99 5.98
C ALA A 26 -0.54 -12.23 5.05
N SER A 27 -1.52 -13.01 5.49
CA SER A 27 -2.81 -13.13 4.78
C SER A 27 -3.50 -11.76 4.72
N GLY A 28 -4.22 -11.46 3.65
CA GLY A 28 -4.89 -10.18 3.43
C GLY A 28 -4.36 -9.41 2.22
N THR A 29 -3.92 -10.12 1.18
CA THR A 29 -3.55 -9.51 -0.10
C THR A 29 -4.69 -8.70 -0.73
N PRO A 30 -6.00 -8.96 -0.48
CA PRO A 30 -7.07 -8.07 -0.90
C PRO A 30 -6.97 -6.66 -0.31
N TYR A 31 -6.48 -6.49 0.92
CA TYR A 31 -6.23 -5.15 1.50
C TYR A 31 -5.21 -4.37 0.69
N ALA A 32 -4.10 -5.04 0.29
CA ALA A 32 -3.08 -4.41 -0.54
C ALA A 32 -3.63 -4.01 -1.92
N ALA A 33 -4.43 -4.88 -2.54
CA ALA A 33 -5.07 -4.56 -3.83
C ALA A 33 -6.00 -3.34 -3.71
N ALA A 34 -6.82 -3.26 -2.66
CA ALA A 34 -7.71 -2.13 -2.43
C ALA A 34 -6.95 -0.81 -2.15
N VAL A 35 -5.86 -0.86 -1.36
CA VAL A 35 -4.99 0.30 -1.12
C VAL A 35 -4.32 0.77 -2.42
N LEU A 36 -3.80 -0.16 -3.24
CA LEU A 36 -3.19 0.17 -4.52
C LEU A 36 -4.19 0.82 -5.48
N ARG A 37 -5.41 0.26 -5.59
CA ARG A 37 -6.49 0.89 -6.37
C ARG A 37 -6.80 2.29 -5.87
N GLY A 38 -6.98 2.47 -4.56
CA GLY A 38 -7.29 3.78 -3.98
C GLY A 38 -6.20 4.82 -4.19
N LEU A 39 -4.91 4.44 -4.15
CA LEU A 39 -3.79 5.32 -4.51
C LEU A 39 -3.87 5.74 -5.98
N LEU A 40 -4.08 4.79 -6.88
CA LEU A 40 -4.16 5.04 -8.32
C LEU A 40 -5.38 5.92 -8.67
N ASP A 41 -6.53 5.68 -8.06
CA ASP A 41 -7.74 6.47 -8.24
C ASP A 41 -7.57 7.92 -7.73
N ALA A 42 -6.74 8.10 -6.70
CA ALA A 42 -6.35 9.43 -6.20
C ALA A 42 -5.25 10.11 -7.06
N GLY A 43 -4.80 9.48 -8.15
CA GLY A 43 -3.74 10.00 -9.02
C GLY A 43 -2.34 9.91 -8.41
N GLU A 44 -2.15 9.07 -7.40
CA GLU A 44 -0.87 8.88 -6.73
C GLU A 44 0.02 7.90 -7.52
N SER A 45 1.32 8.19 -7.55
CA SER A 45 2.29 7.23 -8.07
C SER A 45 2.75 6.27 -6.96
N VAL A 46 3.07 5.03 -7.36
CA VAL A 46 3.43 3.94 -6.45
C VAL A 46 4.78 3.33 -6.82
N ASP A 47 5.60 3.11 -5.80
CA ASP A 47 6.76 2.21 -5.83
C ASP A 47 6.40 0.94 -5.07
N LEU A 48 6.18 -0.16 -5.79
CA LEU A 48 5.70 -1.42 -5.25
C LEU A 48 6.86 -2.36 -4.93
N VAL A 49 6.85 -2.90 -3.71
CA VAL A 49 7.78 -3.96 -3.26
C VAL A 49 6.96 -5.15 -2.76
N VAL A 50 7.02 -6.28 -3.49
CA VAL A 50 6.35 -7.53 -3.12
C VAL A 50 7.38 -8.48 -2.54
N SER A 51 7.29 -8.78 -1.24
CA SER A 51 8.25 -9.64 -0.56
C SER A 51 8.20 -11.09 -1.09
N ARG A 52 9.27 -11.85 -0.87
CA ARG A 52 9.26 -13.26 -1.27
C ARG A 52 8.14 -14.06 -0.60
N ALA A 53 7.88 -13.80 0.68
CA ALA A 53 6.82 -14.49 1.42
C ALA A 53 5.42 -14.08 0.95
N SER A 54 5.20 -12.81 0.59
CA SER A 54 3.90 -12.37 0.10
C SER A 54 3.51 -12.95 -1.26
N ARG A 55 4.48 -13.38 -2.08
CA ARG A 55 4.20 -14.07 -3.35
C ARG A 55 3.52 -15.43 -3.12
N LEU A 56 3.87 -16.12 -2.03
CA LEU A 56 3.22 -17.37 -1.63
C LEU A 56 1.78 -17.11 -1.16
N THR A 57 1.61 -16.10 -0.31
CA THR A 57 0.28 -15.70 0.17
C THR A 57 -0.62 -15.24 -0.98
N LEU A 58 -0.07 -14.45 -1.91
CA LEU A 58 -0.81 -13.98 -3.09
C LEU A 58 -1.25 -15.14 -3.99
N LEU A 59 -0.36 -16.12 -4.20
CA LEU A 59 -0.69 -17.32 -4.96
C LEU A 59 -1.81 -18.12 -4.27
N ASP A 60 -1.73 -18.31 -2.96
CA ASP A 60 -2.71 -19.06 -2.19
C ASP A 60 -4.09 -18.36 -2.18
N GLU A 61 -4.12 -17.06 -1.91
CA GLU A 61 -5.37 -16.30 -1.77
C GLU A 61 -6.03 -15.94 -3.12
N THR A 62 -5.25 -15.85 -4.21
CA THR A 62 -5.76 -15.32 -5.49
C THR A 62 -5.48 -16.23 -6.69
N GLY A 63 -4.65 -17.24 -6.57
CA GLY A 63 -4.16 -18.05 -7.67
C GLY A 63 -3.14 -17.33 -8.58
N ILE A 64 -2.70 -16.13 -8.22
CA ILE A 64 -1.79 -15.34 -9.04
C ILE A 64 -0.35 -15.54 -8.62
N ALA A 65 0.47 -16.10 -9.51
CA ALA A 65 1.91 -16.19 -9.34
C ALA A 65 2.57 -14.85 -9.75
N PHE A 66 2.89 -14.01 -8.77
CA PHE A 66 3.54 -12.71 -9.02
C PHE A 66 5.03 -12.88 -9.36
N ARG A 67 5.44 -12.40 -10.54
CA ARG A 67 6.80 -12.58 -11.11
C ARG A 67 7.41 -11.25 -11.50
N ASP A 68 8.69 -11.03 -11.16
CA ASP A 68 9.39 -9.78 -11.49
C ASP A 68 9.41 -9.51 -13.01
N ALA A 69 9.59 -10.55 -13.84
CA ALA A 69 9.64 -10.42 -15.29
C ALA A 69 8.27 -10.07 -15.94
N ARG A 70 7.15 -10.30 -15.23
CA ARG A 70 5.77 -10.07 -15.74
C ARG A 70 4.92 -9.27 -14.76
N TRP A 71 5.56 -8.53 -13.89
CA TRP A 71 4.90 -7.85 -12.77
C TRP A 71 3.71 -6.97 -13.19
N ARG A 72 3.75 -6.32 -14.36
CA ARG A 72 2.64 -5.47 -14.83
C ARG A 72 1.38 -6.25 -15.12
N ASP A 73 1.51 -7.38 -15.83
CA ASP A 73 0.36 -8.23 -16.16
C ASP A 73 -0.17 -8.92 -14.92
N ASP A 74 0.74 -9.44 -14.07
CA ASP A 74 0.39 -10.08 -12.82
C ASP A 74 -0.28 -9.08 -11.86
N LEU A 75 0.20 -7.83 -11.78
CA LEU A 75 -0.40 -6.75 -11.01
C LEU A 75 -1.79 -6.37 -11.53
N ARG A 76 -1.94 -6.19 -12.86
CA ARG A 76 -3.23 -5.87 -13.46
C ARG A 76 -4.26 -6.94 -13.13
N THR A 77 -3.91 -8.21 -13.30
CA THR A 77 -4.77 -9.34 -12.96
C THR A 77 -5.13 -9.36 -11.48
N TRP A 78 -4.17 -9.05 -10.60
CA TRP A 78 -4.42 -8.98 -9.16
C TRP A 78 -5.36 -7.85 -8.79
N LEU A 79 -5.10 -6.64 -9.28
CA LEU A 79 -5.92 -5.47 -8.97
C LEU A 79 -7.34 -5.55 -9.56
N ALA A 80 -7.53 -6.29 -10.66
CA ALA A 80 -8.86 -6.52 -11.23
C ALA A 80 -9.72 -7.50 -10.42
N ARG A 81 -9.13 -8.27 -9.49
CA ARG A 81 -9.83 -9.29 -8.71
C ARG A 81 -10.53 -8.71 -7.49
N GLY A 82 -11.77 -9.16 -7.26
CA GLY A 82 -12.53 -8.85 -6.05
C GLY A 82 -12.03 -9.61 -4.81
N ALA A 83 -12.42 -9.16 -3.63
CA ALA A 83 -12.09 -9.82 -2.36
C ALA A 83 -12.75 -11.20 -2.22
N ASP A 84 -13.82 -11.47 -2.98
CA ASP A 84 -14.49 -12.77 -3.10
C ASP A 84 -13.82 -13.71 -4.13
N GLY A 85 -12.68 -13.31 -4.68
CA GLY A 85 -11.91 -14.06 -5.65
C GLY A 85 -12.42 -13.95 -7.10
N LYS A 86 -13.50 -13.21 -7.37
CA LYS A 86 -14.02 -13.05 -8.73
C LYS A 86 -13.04 -12.26 -9.58
N PRO A 87 -12.71 -12.74 -10.80
CA PRO A 87 -11.90 -11.99 -11.75
C PRO A 87 -12.69 -10.81 -12.32
N ASP A 88 -11.97 -9.85 -12.89
CA ASP A 88 -12.51 -8.71 -13.63
C ASP A 88 -13.61 -7.91 -12.90
N THR A 89 -13.55 -7.90 -11.56
CA THR A 89 -14.46 -7.12 -10.72
C THR A 89 -14.18 -5.61 -10.82
N PHE A 90 -12.92 -5.22 -11.09
CA PHE A 90 -12.49 -3.83 -11.21
C PHE A 90 -11.83 -3.55 -12.57
N ASP A 91 -12.19 -2.42 -13.19
CA ASP A 91 -11.48 -1.89 -14.35
C ASP A 91 -10.20 -1.18 -13.91
N VAL A 92 -9.05 -1.81 -14.14
CA VAL A 92 -7.74 -1.31 -13.70
C VAL A 92 -6.96 -0.75 -14.89
N LYS A 93 -6.76 0.56 -14.88
CA LYS A 93 -6.01 1.28 -15.91
C LYS A 93 -4.57 1.48 -15.47
N LEU A 94 -3.73 0.48 -15.66
CA LEU A 94 -2.28 0.65 -15.56
C LEU A 94 -1.72 1.02 -16.93
N SER A 95 -0.89 2.06 -17.00
CA SER A 95 -0.19 2.39 -18.23
C SER A 95 0.65 1.21 -18.73
N ARG A 96 0.68 1.02 -20.05
CA ARG A 96 1.52 0.00 -20.71
C ARG A 96 2.94 0.49 -21.00
N ASP A 97 3.15 1.80 -20.96
CA ASP A 97 4.46 2.39 -21.25
C ASP A 97 5.46 2.13 -20.12
N PRO A 98 6.66 1.64 -20.42
CA PRO A 98 7.72 1.43 -19.43
C PRO A 98 8.17 2.69 -18.68
N GLY A 99 7.83 3.87 -19.16
CA GLY A 99 8.11 5.16 -18.55
C GLY A 99 6.92 5.82 -17.87
N ALA A 100 5.74 5.20 -17.89
CA ALA A 100 4.57 5.77 -17.24
C ALA A 100 4.73 5.77 -15.72
N ASP A 101 4.39 6.89 -15.12
CA ASP A 101 4.73 7.23 -13.75
C ASP A 101 3.75 6.69 -12.69
N ASP A 102 2.75 5.87 -13.06
CA ASP A 102 1.74 5.34 -12.15
C ASP A 102 2.32 4.31 -11.16
N VAL A 103 2.92 3.22 -11.64
CA VAL A 103 3.53 2.17 -10.80
C VAL A 103 4.92 1.81 -11.28
N ARG A 104 5.87 1.70 -10.34
CA ARG A 104 7.16 1.01 -10.51
C ARG A 104 7.24 -0.16 -9.56
N HIS A 105 7.68 -1.30 -10.05
CA HIS A 105 7.98 -2.45 -9.21
C HIS A 105 9.49 -2.54 -8.96
N TRP A 106 9.83 -2.80 -7.70
CA TRP A 106 11.20 -3.03 -7.26
C TRP A 106 11.30 -4.44 -6.66
N PRO A 107 12.19 -5.31 -7.17
CA PRO A 107 12.41 -6.62 -6.56
C PRO A 107 12.82 -6.50 -5.10
N ALA A 108 12.27 -7.33 -4.23
CA ALA A 108 12.52 -7.25 -2.79
C ALA A 108 14.01 -7.47 -2.41
N GLY A 109 14.78 -8.13 -3.26
CA GLY A 109 16.22 -8.33 -3.09
C GLY A 109 17.10 -7.20 -3.59
N ASP A 110 16.54 -6.20 -4.28
CA ASP A 110 17.30 -5.09 -4.87
C ASP A 110 17.53 -3.96 -3.85
N LEU A 111 18.60 -4.07 -3.09
CA LEU A 111 19.01 -3.03 -2.13
C LEU A 111 19.67 -1.80 -2.80
N ALA A 112 19.90 -1.82 -4.12
CA ALA A 112 20.35 -0.65 -4.89
C ALA A 112 19.17 0.19 -5.42
N ALA A 113 17.93 -0.28 -5.26
CA ALA A 113 16.71 0.42 -5.68
C ALA A 113 16.54 1.79 -5.00
N GLY A 114 15.85 2.71 -5.69
CA GLY A 114 15.61 4.07 -5.19
C GLY A 114 15.11 4.14 -3.74
N PRO A 115 14.07 3.37 -3.33
CA PRO A 115 13.54 3.42 -1.96
C PRO A 115 14.51 3.03 -0.86
N SER A 116 15.67 2.45 -1.19
CA SER A 116 16.74 2.13 -0.24
C SER A 116 17.52 3.36 0.26
N SER A 117 17.38 4.50 -0.41
CA SER A 117 18.12 5.74 -0.13
C SER A 117 17.22 6.85 0.40
N GLY A 118 17.67 7.58 1.44
CA GLY A 118 16.96 8.74 1.98
C GLY A 118 16.85 9.92 1.01
N SER A 119 17.78 10.05 0.05
CA SER A 119 17.74 11.10 -0.98
C SER A 119 16.70 10.81 -2.08
N TYR A 120 16.21 9.58 -2.19
CA TYR A 120 15.15 9.26 -3.13
C TYR A 120 13.82 9.88 -2.67
N PRO A 121 13.15 10.69 -3.51
CA PRO A 121 11.96 11.44 -3.10
C PRO A 121 10.73 10.55 -3.06
N VAL A 122 10.23 10.23 -1.85
CA VAL A 122 8.94 9.55 -1.63
C VAL A 122 8.07 10.36 -0.69
N LYS A 123 6.76 10.18 -0.75
CA LYS A 123 5.78 10.76 0.19
C LYS A 123 5.83 10.05 1.54
N GLY A 124 5.96 8.75 1.53
CA GLY A 124 5.97 7.86 2.68
C GLY A 124 5.90 6.41 2.26
N MET A 125 5.60 5.52 3.20
CA MET A 125 5.50 4.09 2.93
C MET A 125 4.29 3.48 3.64
N LEU A 126 3.60 2.56 2.96
CA LEU A 126 2.50 1.76 3.46
C LEU A 126 2.92 0.28 3.41
N ILE A 127 2.95 -0.40 4.55
CA ILE A 127 3.17 -1.86 4.59
C ILE A 127 1.81 -2.50 4.79
N VAL A 128 1.28 -3.14 3.76
CA VAL A 128 -0.07 -3.73 3.76
C VAL A 128 -0.14 -5.00 2.90
N PRO A 129 -0.54 -6.13 3.49
CA PRO A 129 -0.56 -6.40 4.92
C PRO A 129 0.87 -6.48 5.49
N ALA A 130 1.03 -6.16 6.78
CA ALA A 130 2.30 -6.29 7.49
C ALA A 130 2.33 -7.61 8.29
N SER A 131 3.27 -8.51 7.95
CA SER A 131 3.53 -9.73 8.70
C SER A 131 4.34 -9.45 9.96
N THR A 132 4.21 -10.31 10.97
CA THR A 132 4.99 -10.20 12.21
C THR A 132 6.50 -10.24 11.98
N ALA A 133 6.95 -10.98 10.96
CA ALA A 133 8.36 -11.00 10.55
C ALA A 133 8.82 -9.65 9.99
N SER A 134 7.99 -8.97 9.18
CA SER A 134 8.30 -7.63 8.67
C SER A 134 8.26 -6.59 9.78
N VAL A 135 7.24 -6.67 10.67
CA VAL A 135 7.14 -5.82 11.87
C VAL A 135 8.40 -5.92 12.72
N ALA A 136 8.82 -7.15 13.06
CA ALA A 136 10.04 -7.39 13.85
C ALA A 136 11.28 -6.86 13.12
N GLY A 137 11.42 -7.11 11.83
CA GLY A 137 12.58 -6.68 11.05
C GLY A 137 12.71 -5.15 10.98
N VAL A 138 11.61 -4.42 10.86
CA VAL A 138 11.62 -2.95 10.88
C VAL A 138 11.87 -2.43 12.28
N ALA A 139 11.20 -2.97 13.32
CA ALA A 139 11.38 -2.55 14.72
C ALA A 139 12.82 -2.74 15.22
N LEU A 140 13.49 -3.80 14.75
CA LEU A 140 14.89 -4.10 15.10
C LEU A 140 15.91 -3.45 14.14
N GLY A 141 15.46 -2.73 13.10
CA GLY A 141 16.34 -2.07 12.12
C GLY A 141 17.16 -3.03 11.25
N LEU A 142 16.70 -4.27 11.03
CA LEU A 142 17.49 -5.32 10.36
C LEU A 142 17.76 -5.03 8.88
N SER A 143 16.85 -4.35 8.18
CA SER A 143 16.99 -4.02 6.74
C SER A 143 17.36 -5.23 5.86
N LYS A 144 16.76 -6.39 6.12
CA LYS A 144 17.10 -7.68 5.51
C LYS A 144 16.77 -7.75 4.01
N ASP A 145 15.76 -7.01 3.60
CA ASP A 145 15.33 -6.87 2.21
C ASP A 145 14.93 -5.41 1.93
N LEU A 146 14.57 -5.11 0.69
CA LEU A 146 14.19 -3.75 0.29
C LEU A 146 12.96 -3.24 1.04
N LEU A 147 11.99 -4.11 1.39
CA LEU A 147 10.80 -3.70 2.15
C LEU A 147 11.20 -3.16 3.52
N GLN A 148 11.99 -3.92 4.29
CA GLN A 148 12.47 -3.50 5.60
C GLN A 148 13.41 -2.29 5.49
N ARG A 149 14.27 -2.25 4.47
CA ARG A 149 15.17 -1.13 4.24
C ARG A 149 14.42 0.16 3.93
N ALA A 150 13.43 0.13 3.05
CA ALA A 150 12.60 1.29 2.70
C ALA A 150 11.81 1.80 3.91
N ALA A 151 11.32 0.92 4.78
CA ALA A 151 10.66 1.29 6.03
C ALA A 151 11.62 1.98 6.99
N SER A 152 12.83 1.44 7.19
CA SER A 152 13.87 2.08 8.00
C SER A 152 14.25 3.46 7.45
N VAL A 153 14.37 3.59 6.13
CA VAL A 153 14.63 4.88 5.47
C VAL A 153 13.47 5.85 5.71
N THR A 154 12.24 5.40 5.57
CA THR A 154 11.04 6.22 5.78
C THR A 154 11.03 6.79 7.21
N LEU A 155 11.31 5.96 8.23
CA LEU A 155 11.38 6.39 9.63
C LEU A 155 12.52 7.39 9.88
N LYS A 156 13.75 7.10 9.42
CA LYS A 156 14.88 8.01 9.65
C LYS A 156 14.74 9.36 8.97
N GLU A 157 14.03 9.41 7.84
CA GLU A 157 13.72 10.66 7.12
C GLU A 157 12.46 11.35 7.65
N ARG A 158 11.86 10.85 8.75
CA ARG A 158 10.65 11.41 9.36
C ARG A 158 9.46 11.52 8.39
N ARG A 159 9.37 10.58 7.46
CA ARG A 159 8.24 10.46 6.52
C ARG A 159 7.18 9.53 7.10
N THR A 160 5.94 9.67 6.64
CA THR A 160 4.83 8.81 7.07
C THR A 160 5.12 7.34 6.78
N LEU A 161 5.08 6.50 7.81
CA LEU A 161 5.09 5.05 7.70
C LEU A 161 3.80 4.51 8.31
N VAL A 162 2.98 3.83 7.51
CA VAL A 162 1.79 3.10 8.00
C VAL A 162 2.08 1.61 7.97
N VAL A 163 1.86 0.93 9.07
CA VAL A 163 2.07 -0.52 9.22
C VAL A 163 0.73 -1.17 9.49
N ALA A 164 0.08 -1.70 8.43
CA ALA A 164 -1.21 -2.39 8.53
C ALA A 164 -0.98 -3.85 8.94
N VAL A 165 -0.83 -4.08 10.25
CA VAL A 165 -0.52 -5.40 10.80
C VAL A 165 -1.71 -6.35 10.67
N ARG A 166 -1.46 -7.58 10.15
CA ARG A 166 -2.45 -8.65 10.12
C ARG A 166 -1.89 -9.91 10.77
N GLU A 167 -2.34 -10.16 11.97
CA GLU A 167 -2.01 -11.34 12.77
C GLU A 167 -3.07 -11.55 13.84
N THR A 168 -3.39 -12.80 14.16
CA THR A 168 -4.30 -13.17 15.26
C THR A 168 -4.02 -14.60 15.73
N PRO A 169 -3.86 -14.86 17.05
CA PRO A 169 -3.68 -13.87 18.12
C PRO A 169 -2.31 -13.19 18.07
N LEU A 170 -2.18 -12.05 18.74
CA LEU A 170 -0.86 -11.41 18.96
C LEU A 170 -0.20 -12.01 20.21
N ASN A 171 1.13 -12.17 20.16
CA ASN A 171 1.93 -12.55 21.32
C ASN A 171 2.68 -11.34 21.89
N GLY A 172 3.22 -11.50 23.11
CA GLY A 172 3.93 -10.41 23.79
C GLY A 172 5.14 -9.89 23.03
N GLN A 173 5.81 -10.71 22.24
CA GLN A 173 6.95 -10.29 21.43
C GLN A 173 6.50 -9.36 20.29
N THR A 174 5.45 -9.73 19.56
CA THR A 174 4.87 -8.89 18.50
C THR A 174 4.37 -7.57 19.07
N LEU A 175 3.68 -7.59 20.22
CA LEU A 175 3.19 -6.37 20.87
C LEU A 175 4.33 -5.41 21.21
N LYS A 176 5.46 -5.89 21.71
CA LYS A 176 6.65 -5.06 21.97
C LYS A 176 7.21 -4.42 20.69
N HIS A 177 7.27 -5.17 19.59
CA HIS A 177 7.71 -4.63 18.31
C HIS A 177 6.74 -3.55 17.78
N LEU A 178 5.42 -3.73 17.95
CA LEU A 178 4.42 -2.72 17.56
C LEU A 178 4.58 -1.44 18.38
N VAL A 179 4.81 -1.53 19.70
CA VAL A 179 5.11 -0.38 20.55
C VAL A 179 6.38 0.33 20.08
N THR A 180 7.45 -0.42 19.79
CA THR A 180 8.70 0.16 19.26
C THR A 180 8.50 0.94 17.96
N LEU A 181 7.64 0.43 17.07
CA LEU A 181 7.33 1.12 15.80
C LEU A 181 6.50 2.39 16.04
N ASP A 182 5.52 2.35 16.95
CA ASP A 182 4.70 3.49 17.32
C ASP A 182 5.56 4.60 17.94
N GLU A 183 6.43 4.27 18.91
CA GLU A 183 7.39 5.19 19.51
C GLU A 183 8.38 5.79 18.50
N ALA A 184 8.73 5.05 17.44
CA ALA A 184 9.55 5.53 16.33
C ALA A 184 8.79 6.46 15.37
N GLY A 185 7.46 6.62 15.55
CA GLY A 185 6.59 7.50 14.77
C GLY A 185 5.90 6.82 13.60
N ALA A 186 5.85 5.48 13.54
CA ALA A 186 5.01 4.78 12.60
C ALA A 186 3.54 4.79 13.06
N VAL A 187 2.61 4.83 12.11
CA VAL A 187 1.19 4.55 12.40
C VAL A 187 0.98 3.05 12.42
N VAL A 188 0.79 2.48 13.61
CA VAL A 188 0.46 1.06 13.76
C VAL A 188 -1.05 0.88 13.60
N LEU A 189 -1.46 0.20 12.54
CA LEU A 189 -2.86 0.02 12.17
C LEU A 189 -3.18 -1.48 12.13
N PRO A 190 -3.95 -2.02 13.08
CA PRO A 190 -4.49 -3.37 12.97
C PRO A 190 -5.42 -3.48 11.74
N ALA A 191 -5.23 -4.50 10.90
CA ALA A 191 -6.10 -4.76 9.75
C ALA A 191 -7.44 -5.37 10.22
N SER A 192 -8.17 -4.62 11.03
CA SER A 192 -9.43 -5.02 11.67
C SER A 192 -10.57 -4.17 11.12
N PRO A 193 -11.50 -4.76 10.35
CA PRO A 193 -12.64 -4.04 9.82
C PRO A 193 -13.65 -3.70 10.91
N ALA A 194 -14.41 -2.61 10.71
CA ALA A 194 -15.56 -2.25 11.55
C ALA A 194 -16.87 -2.47 10.80
N PHE A 195 -17.92 -2.81 11.56
CA PHE A 195 -19.23 -3.15 10.99
C PHE A 195 -20.20 -1.96 10.91
N TYR A 196 -19.91 -0.83 11.60
CA TYR A 196 -20.80 0.33 11.62
C TYR A 196 -20.95 1.02 10.25
N ALA A 197 -20.01 0.79 9.33
CA ALA A 197 -20.06 1.34 7.98
C ALA A 197 -21.12 0.66 7.07
N GLY A 198 -21.87 -0.31 7.60
CA GLY A 198 -22.95 -1.00 6.87
C GLY A 198 -22.46 -2.04 5.88
N ALA A 199 -21.33 -2.71 6.18
CA ALA A 199 -20.77 -3.76 5.33
C ALA A 199 -21.78 -4.91 5.11
N THR A 200 -22.02 -5.26 3.85
CA THR A 200 -22.90 -6.37 3.43
C THR A 200 -22.14 -7.45 2.65
N HIS A 201 -20.96 -7.11 2.15
CA HIS A 201 -20.10 -7.98 1.38
C HIS A 201 -18.68 -7.99 1.95
N ILE A 202 -17.91 -9.03 1.65
CA ILE A 202 -16.51 -9.11 2.08
C ILE A 202 -15.67 -7.95 1.52
N GLN A 203 -16.01 -7.44 0.33
CA GLN A 203 -15.33 -6.29 -0.26
C GLN A 203 -15.48 -5.03 0.59
N ASP A 204 -16.65 -4.82 1.19
CA ASP A 204 -16.89 -3.64 2.07
C ASP A 204 -15.96 -3.65 3.29
N LEU A 205 -15.69 -4.86 3.85
CA LEU A 205 -14.76 -5.03 4.97
C LEU A 205 -13.32 -4.76 4.54
N VAL A 206 -12.96 -5.20 3.33
CA VAL A 206 -11.64 -4.94 2.74
C VAL A 206 -11.46 -3.44 2.46
N ASP A 207 -12.46 -2.82 1.87
CA ASP A 207 -12.43 -1.39 1.52
C ASP A 207 -12.40 -0.51 2.77
N PHE A 208 -13.05 -0.93 3.86
CA PHE A 208 -12.95 -0.24 5.16
C PHE A 208 -11.50 -0.20 5.64
N VAL A 209 -10.80 -1.35 5.70
CA VAL A 209 -9.41 -1.41 6.15
C VAL A 209 -8.49 -0.61 5.22
N ALA A 210 -8.66 -0.76 3.90
CA ALA A 210 -7.89 -0.02 2.91
C ALA A 210 -8.10 1.50 3.05
N GLY A 211 -9.33 1.94 3.23
CA GLY A 211 -9.65 3.34 3.47
C GLY A 211 -9.00 3.87 4.75
N ARG A 212 -8.97 3.09 5.84
CA ARG A 212 -8.25 3.49 7.07
C ARG A 212 -6.75 3.65 6.86
N VAL A 213 -6.15 2.81 6.00
CA VAL A 213 -4.72 2.96 5.60
C VAL A 213 -4.52 4.25 4.82
N LEU A 214 -5.41 4.56 3.86
CA LEU A 214 -5.35 5.78 3.06
C LEU A 214 -5.61 7.04 3.91
N ASP A 215 -6.54 6.99 4.87
CA ASP A 215 -6.76 8.08 5.84
C ASP A 215 -5.50 8.38 6.64
N ALA A 216 -4.83 7.34 7.16
CA ALA A 216 -3.57 7.48 7.90
C ALA A 216 -2.44 8.06 7.03
N ALA A 217 -2.50 7.86 5.72
CA ALA A 217 -1.59 8.44 4.74
C ALA A 217 -2.00 9.86 4.28
N GLY A 218 -3.18 10.36 4.66
CA GLY A 218 -3.70 11.63 4.18
C GLY A 218 -4.12 11.60 2.71
N VAL A 219 -4.41 10.43 2.15
CA VAL A 219 -4.84 10.26 0.75
C VAL A 219 -6.38 10.27 0.69
N PRO A 220 -6.98 11.18 -0.11
CA PRO A 220 -8.43 11.25 -0.25
C PRO A 220 -8.97 9.99 -0.96
N HIS A 221 -10.08 9.45 -0.45
CA HIS A 221 -10.73 8.27 -1.03
C HIS A 221 -12.24 8.25 -0.71
N ARG A 222 -12.97 7.29 -1.33
CA ARG A 222 -14.41 7.05 -1.12
C ARG A 222 -14.71 5.56 -0.88
N LEU A 223 -13.78 4.82 -0.26
CA LEU A 223 -13.87 3.37 -0.12
C LEU A 223 -14.92 2.91 0.89
N TYR A 224 -15.30 3.77 1.86
CA TYR A 224 -16.32 3.42 2.84
C TYR A 224 -17.11 4.66 3.28
N ARG A 225 -18.29 4.43 3.84
CA ARG A 225 -19.13 5.50 4.42
C ARG A 225 -18.49 6.01 5.71
N ARG A 226 -18.25 7.32 5.77
CA ARG A 226 -17.71 7.97 6.96
C ARG A 226 -18.78 8.09 8.06
N TRP A 227 -18.32 8.05 9.30
CA TRP A 227 -19.20 8.29 10.45
C TRP A 227 -19.60 9.77 10.51
N GLU A 228 -20.91 10.05 10.53
CA GLU A 228 -21.50 11.39 10.55
C GLU A 228 -22.13 11.76 11.90
N GLY A 229 -21.96 10.91 12.93
CA GLY A 229 -22.44 11.18 14.30
C GLY A 229 -23.86 10.69 14.58
N GLU A 230 -24.54 10.03 13.61
CA GLU A 230 -25.91 9.52 13.80
C GLU A 230 -25.92 8.01 14.08
N LEU A 231 -26.54 7.60 15.20
CA LEU A 231 -26.83 6.21 15.50
C LEU A 231 -28.08 5.76 14.73
N GLY A 232 -27.97 4.70 13.94
CA GLY A 232 -29.11 4.06 13.25
C GLY A 232 -29.32 4.43 11.79
N GLY A 233 -28.55 5.35 11.21
CA GLY A 233 -28.67 5.72 9.79
C GLY A 233 -28.25 4.64 8.77
N SER A 234 -27.81 3.47 9.21
CA SER A 234 -27.45 2.34 8.34
C SER A 234 -28.59 1.32 8.14
N ARG A 235 -29.75 1.52 8.77
CA ARG A 235 -30.95 0.70 8.58
C ARG A 235 -32.04 1.54 7.91
N GLY A 236 -31.71 2.10 6.75
CA GLY A 236 -32.69 2.74 5.87
C GLY A 236 -33.52 1.68 5.18
N ASP A 237 -34.79 1.61 5.58
CA ASP A 237 -35.99 1.26 4.83
C ASP A 237 -35.91 0.07 3.85
N GLY A 238 -36.26 -1.07 4.36
CA GLY A 238 -36.57 -2.26 3.62
C GLY A 238 -37.54 -3.11 4.42
N VAL A 239 -38.79 -2.64 4.60
CA VAL A 239 -39.98 -3.47 4.88
C VAL A 239 -40.85 -3.45 3.66
#